data_4782b7c24d32902c452accbeab2c6b42
#
_entry.id   4782b7c24d32902c452accbeab2c6b42
#
_cell.length_a   1.000
_cell.length_b   1.000
_cell.length_c   1.000
_cell.angle_alpha   90.00
_cell.angle_beta   90.00
_cell.angle_gamma   90.00
#
_symmetry.space_group_name_H-M   'P 1'
#
loop_
_entity.id
_entity.type
_entity.pdbx_description
1 polymer ?
#
loop_
_entity_poly.entity_id
_entity_poly.type
_entity_poly.pdbx_seq_one_letter_code
_entity_poly.pdbx_strand_id
1 'polypeptide(L)' 'VSLSAEPASGQSLSSNASVIKYGETDLYYSTAEANSLAWIDGDVRYILMDINKIVTRDELVAMAEDMIDLG' A
#
# COMPACT_ATOMS: atom_id res chain seq x y z
N VAL A 1 7.02 3.13 -10.49
CA VAL A 1 6.46 2.61 -9.22
C VAL A 1 7.45 1.62 -8.64
N SER A 2 7.73 1.76 -7.36
CA SER A 2 8.60 0.84 -6.66
C SER A 2 7.81 0.07 -5.60
N LEU A 3 8.24 -1.16 -5.35
CA LEU A 3 7.66 -2.00 -4.30
C LEU A 3 8.72 -2.24 -3.23
N SER A 4 8.34 -2.01 -1.99
CA SER A 4 9.17 -2.33 -0.83
C SER A 4 8.45 -3.31 0.07
N ALA A 5 9.20 -4.16 0.75
CA ALA A 5 8.66 -5.09 1.72
C ALA A 5 9.54 -5.02 2.97
N GLU A 6 8.90 -4.96 4.14
CA GLU A 6 9.62 -4.86 5.41
C GLU A 6 8.82 -5.55 6.52
N PRO A 7 9.48 -5.90 7.63
CA PRO A 7 8.75 -6.48 8.77
C PRO A 7 7.70 -5.50 9.27
N ALA A 8 6.51 -6.03 9.58
CA ALA A 8 5.38 -5.21 10.00
C ALA A 8 5.43 -4.85 11.49
N SER A 9 6.25 -5.54 12.26
CA SER A 9 6.26 -5.39 13.73
C SER A 9 6.75 -4.01 14.17
N GLY A 10 6.04 -3.41 15.11
CA GLY A 10 6.45 -2.16 15.73
C GLY A 10 6.24 -0.92 14.89
N GLN A 11 5.64 -1.06 13.73
CA GLN A 11 5.42 0.08 12.83
C GLN A 11 3.96 0.53 12.91
N SER A 12 3.76 1.82 13.09
CA SER A 12 2.43 2.39 12.92
C SER A 12 2.33 2.98 11.52
N LEU A 13 1.17 2.77 10.88
CA LEU A 13 0.91 3.34 9.58
C LEU A 13 0.55 4.83 9.72
N SER A 14 0.73 5.58 8.64
CA SER A 14 0.47 7.01 8.66
C SER A 14 -0.97 7.30 9.07
N SER A 15 -1.15 8.22 10.02
CA SER A 15 -2.48 8.64 10.45
C SER A 15 -3.22 9.45 9.38
N ASN A 16 -2.50 9.94 8.37
CA ASN A 16 -3.08 10.72 7.28
C ASN A 16 -3.49 9.87 6.09
N ALA A 17 -3.28 8.56 6.16
CA ALA A 17 -3.63 7.67 5.08
C ALA A 17 -5.13 7.41 5.04
N SER A 18 -5.66 7.30 3.82
CA SER A 18 -7.03 6.85 3.62
C SER A 18 -7.05 5.33 3.59
N VAL A 19 -8.05 4.73 4.23
CA VAL A 19 -8.16 3.27 4.29
C VAL A 19 -9.11 2.80 3.22
N ILE A 20 -8.64 1.84 2.40
CA ILE A 20 -9.43 1.19 1.37
C ILE A 20 -9.48 -0.29 1.73
N LYS A 21 -10.66 -0.84 1.85
CA LYS A 21 -10.82 -2.25 2.23
C LYS A 21 -10.85 -3.13 0.99
N TYR A 22 -10.06 -4.21 1.03
CA TYR A 22 -10.09 -5.25 0.03
C TYR A 22 -10.17 -6.61 0.75
N GLY A 23 -11.39 -7.15 0.85
CA GLY A 23 -11.63 -8.36 1.63
C GLY A 23 -11.28 -8.12 3.10
N GLU A 24 -10.35 -8.87 3.63
CA GLU A 24 -9.88 -8.73 5.01
C GLU A 24 -8.63 -7.85 5.13
N THR A 25 -8.15 -7.33 4.02
CA THR A 25 -6.94 -6.52 3.99
C THR A 25 -7.28 -5.04 3.92
N ASP A 26 -6.65 -4.25 4.79
CA ASP A 26 -6.77 -2.80 4.75
C ASP A 26 -5.61 -2.22 3.94
N LEU A 27 -5.94 -1.43 2.92
CA LEU A 27 -4.97 -0.74 2.09
C LEU A 27 -4.92 0.72 2.54
N TYR A 28 -3.72 1.22 2.82
CA TYR A 28 -3.51 2.57 3.32
C TYR A 28 -2.93 3.43 2.20
N TYR A 29 -3.71 4.38 1.73
CA TYR A 29 -3.36 5.25 0.62
C TYR A 29 -2.97 6.63 1.12
N SER A 30 -1.84 7.15 0.66
CA SER A 30 -1.35 8.47 1.03
C SER A 30 -0.77 9.19 -0.18
N THR A 31 -0.94 10.51 -0.21
CA THR A 31 -0.38 11.37 -1.26
C THR A 31 0.53 12.45 -0.69
N ALA A 32 0.95 12.33 0.55
CA ALA A 32 1.69 13.39 1.24
C ALA A 32 2.98 13.77 0.53
N GLU A 33 3.84 12.81 0.22
CA GLU A 33 5.10 13.05 -0.50
C GLU A 33 5.10 12.40 -1.87
N ALA A 34 4.44 11.27 -1.97
CA ALA A 34 4.31 10.49 -3.19
C ALA A 34 2.96 9.78 -3.13
N ASN A 35 2.46 9.32 -4.28
CA ASN A 35 1.32 8.42 -4.26
C ASN A 35 1.80 7.08 -3.71
N SER A 36 1.29 6.67 -2.58
CA SER A 36 1.73 5.43 -1.96
C SER A 36 0.54 4.63 -1.46
N LEU A 37 0.71 3.31 -1.48
CA LEU A 37 -0.29 2.38 -0.99
C LEU A 37 0.43 1.30 -0.19
N ALA A 38 0.02 1.09 1.04
CA ALA A 38 0.65 0.13 1.93
C ALA A 38 -0.38 -0.84 2.47
N TRP A 39 0.03 -2.08 2.70
CA TRP A 39 -0.83 -3.08 3.36
C TRP A 39 0.06 -4.07 4.09
N ILE A 40 -0.56 -4.80 5.00
CA ILE A 40 0.13 -5.81 5.80
C ILE A 40 -0.45 -7.17 5.43
N ASP A 41 0.44 -8.11 5.13
CA ASP A 41 0.09 -9.49 4.85
C ASP A 41 0.94 -10.37 5.76
N GLY A 42 0.31 -10.94 6.78
CA GLY A 42 1.02 -11.70 7.80
C GLY A 42 1.96 -10.79 8.59
N ASP A 43 3.24 -11.09 8.54
CA ASP A 43 4.26 -10.32 9.26
C ASP A 43 5.03 -9.35 8.36
N VAL A 44 4.55 -9.15 7.13
CA VAL A 44 5.26 -8.32 6.15
C VAL A 44 4.37 -7.15 5.74
N ARG A 45 4.96 -5.96 5.75
CA ARG A 45 4.32 -4.76 5.24
C ARG A 45 4.84 -4.48 3.84
N TYR A 46 3.92 -4.37 2.88
CA TYR A 46 4.24 -4.04 1.50
C TYR A 46 3.88 -2.59 1.24
N ILE A 47 4.74 -1.89 0.52
CA ILE A 47 4.53 -0.49 0.16
C ILE A 47 4.77 -0.32 -1.33
N LEU A 48 3.75 0.13 -2.05
CA LEU A 48 3.88 0.59 -3.43
C LEU A 48 4.04 2.10 -3.40
N MET A 49 5.07 2.61 -4.04
CA MET A 49 5.35 4.04 -4.05
C MET A 49 5.54 4.56 -5.46
N ASP A 50 4.82 5.63 -5.80
CA ASP A 50 4.92 6.34 -7.06
C ASP A 50 5.38 7.76 -6.77
N ILE A 51 6.69 7.97 -6.80
CA ILE A 51 7.33 9.24 -6.43
C ILE A 51 6.95 10.34 -7.43
N ASN A 52 6.82 10.00 -8.68
CA ASN A 52 6.54 10.97 -9.74
C ASN A 52 5.05 11.30 -9.89
N LYS A 53 4.19 10.61 -9.15
CA LYS A 53 2.74 10.80 -9.17
C LYS A 53 2.15 10.61 -10.58
N ILE A 54 2.64 9.61 -11.28
CA ILE A 54 2.19 9.27 -12.63
C ILE A 54 1.00 8.32 -12.59
N VAL A 55 0.97 7.44 -11.61
CA VAL A 55 -0.02 6.37 -11.48
C VAL A 55 -1.18 6.87 -10.63
N THR A 56 -2.41 6.56 -11.05
CA THR A 56 -3.60 6.94 -10.28
C THR A 56 -3.78 6.04 -9.08
N ARG A 57 -4.65 6.48 -8.15
CA ARG A 57 -5.03 5.66 -6.99
C ARG A 57 -5.58 4.31 -7.44
N ASP A 58 -6.46 4.30 -8.43
CA ASP A 58 -7.09 3.08 -8.91
C ASP A 58 -6.06 2.10 -9.49
N GLU A 59 -5.04 2.62 -10.15
CA GLU A 59 -3.97 1.80 -10.68
C GLU A 59 -3.13 1.18 -9.55
N LEU A 60 -2.81 1.96 -8.52
CA LEU A 60 -2.10 1.44 -7.36
C LEU A 60 -2.91 0.36 -6.64
N VAL A 61 -4.21 0.61 -6.46
CA VAL A 61 -5.10 -0.35 -5.83
C VAL A 61 -5.15 -1.64 -6.64
N ALA A 62 -5.24 -1.54 -7.96
CA ALA A 62 -5.26 -2.72 -8.82
C ALA A 62 -3.97 -3.54 -8.69
N MET A 63 -2.82 -2.88 -8.62
CA MET A 63 -1.54 -3.56 -8.41
C MET A 63 -1.51 -4.30 -7.08
N ALA A 64 -2.00 -3.66 -6.01
CA ALA A 64 -2.04 -4.27 -4.69
C ALA A 64 -2.98 -5.47 -4.66
N GLU A 65 -4.15 -5.36 -5.29
CA GLU A 65 -5.10 -6.45 -5.36
C GLU A 65 -4.52 -7.65 -6.08
N ASP A 66 -3.82 -7.42 -7.18
CA ASP A 66 -3.16 -8.50 -7.91
C ASP A 66 -2.12 -9.21 -7.03
N MET A 67 -1.35 -8.47 -6.28
CA MET A 67 -0.34 -9.04 -5.39
C MET A 67 -0.97 -9.84 -4.25
N ILE A 68 -2.04 -9.33 -3.67
CA ILE A 68 -2.76 -9.99 -2.59
C ILE A 68 -3.38 -11.30 -3.10
N ASP A 69 -3.96 -11.27 -4.30
CA ASP A 69 -4.59 -12.45 -4.89
C ASP A 69 -3.60 -13.54 -5.24
N LEU A 70 -2.36 -13.17 -5.58
CA LEU A 70 -1.30 -14.14 -5.86
C LEU A 70 -0.72 -14.77 -4.60
N GLY A 71 -0.74 -14.03 -3.52
CA GLY A 71 -0.22 -14.48 -2.25
C GLY A 71 -1.24 -15.26 -1.48
#